data_b7ddb2f391540bac0fa77d2c4d14e7d8
#
_entry.id   b7ddb2f391540bac0fa77d2c4d14e7d8
#
_cell.length_a   1.000
_cell.length_b   1.000
_cell.length_c   1.000
_cell.angle_alpha   90.00
_cell.angle_beta   90.00
_cell.angle_gamma   90.00
#
_symmetry.space_group_name_H-M   'P 1'
#
loop_
_entity.id
_entity.type
_entity.pdbx_description
1 polymer ?
#
loop_
_entity_poly.entity_id
_entity_poly.type
_entity_poly.pdbx_seq_one_letter_code
_entity_poly.pdbx_strand_id
1 'polypeptide(L)'
;MRDKRNYLDFVPVKNPELPWQADEEGIVTVDVTHRGIAAKVAQVAFNRPKVSHIHMDAFGSFIWKEINGEQNIYEIGQKVKEHFGKEAEPLYERLTTFFRILAENKYITYKK
;
A
#
# COMPACT_ATOMS: atom_id res chain seq x y z
N MET A 1 0.50 25.56 7.55
CA MET A 1 -0.28 25.17 6.49
C MET A 1 0.26 23.98 5.72
N ARG A 2 -0.59 23.19 5.30
CA ARG A 2 -0.15 22.02 4.66
C ARG A 2 -0.18 22.19 3.19
N ASP A 3 0.91 22.00 2.59
CA ASP A 3 1.06 22.15 1.18
C ASP A 3 0.82 20.85 0.50
N LYS A 4 -0.07 20.82 -0.48
CA LYS A 4 -0.34 19.60 -1.18
C LYS A 4 0.84 19.08 -1.96
N ARG A 5 1.69 19.98 -2.42
CA ARG A 5 2.85 19.52 -3.16
C ARG A 5 3.81 18.75 -2.27
N ASN A 6 3.73 18.98 -0.95
CA ASN A 6 4.59 18.21 -0.04
C ASN A 6 4.21 16.75 0.03
N TYR A 7 2.98 16.43 -0.37
CA TYR A 7 2.55 15.05 -0.34
C TYR A 7 3.41 14.18 -1.25
N LEU A 8 3.79 14.71 -2.40
CA LEU A 8 4.62 13.95 -3.33
C LEU A 8 6.04 13.77 -2.82
N ASP A 9 6.43 14.53 -1.82
CA ASP A 9 7.76 14.39 -1.22
C ASP A 9 7.80 13.33 -0.13
N PHE A 10 6.65 12.82 0.27
CA PHE A 10 6.60 11.81 1.32
C PHE A 10 7.22 10.52 0.82
N VAL A 11 7.95 9.85 1.71
CA VAL A 11 8.59 8.58 1.38
C VAL A 11 7.82 7.47 2.09
N PRO A 12 7.07 6.65 1.33
CA PRO A 12 6.30 5.60 1.98
C PRO A 12 7.15 4.43 2.40
N VAL A 13 6.74 3.77 3.46
CA VAL A 13 7.44 2.62 4.00
C VAL A 13 6.40 1.54 4.28
N LYS A 14 6.63 0.33 3.78
CA LYS A 14 5.71 -0.76 4.05
C LYS A 14 5.67 -1.08 5.53
N ASN A 15 4.51 -1.49 6.01
CA ASN A 15 4.37 -1.96 7.37
C ASN A 15 5.05 -3.32 7.48
N PRO A 16 6.13 -3.42 8.27
CA PRO A 16 6.88 -4.68 8.33
C PRO A 16 6.10 -5.82 8.97
N GLU A 17 4.98 -5.52 9.60
CA GLU A 17 4.18 -6.56 10.23
C GLU A 17 3.21 -7.23 9.27
N LEU A 18 3.15 -6.76 8.02
CA LEU A 18 2.23 -7.31 7.03
C LEU A 18 3.00 -8.13 6.01
N PRO A 19 2.94 -9.46 6.12
CA PRO A 19 3.60 -10.29 5.10
C PRO A 19 2.92 -10.08 3.75
N TRP A 20 3.69 -10.21 2.69
CA TRP A 20 3.12 -10.08 1.36
C TRP A 20 3.93 -10.93 0.40
N GLN A 21 3.33 -11.22 -0.73
CA GLN A 21 3.99 -12.00 -1.75
C GLN A 21 3.45 -11.61 -3.11
N ALA A 22 4.20 -11.92 -4.14
CA ALA A 22 3.78 -11.66 -5.51
C ALA A 22 3.77 -12.99 -6.26
N ASP A 23 2.78 -13.17 -7.11
CA ASP A 23 2.70 -14.39 -7.89
C ASP A 23 3.56 -14.27 -9.15
N GLU A 24 3.46 -15.25 -10.04
CA GLU A 24 4.29 -15.30 -11.23
C GLU A 24 4.03 -14.14 -12.16
N GLU A 25 2.85 -13.56 -12.08
CA GLU A 25 2.50 -12.41 -12.92
C GLU A 25 2.80 -11.10 -12.22
N GLY A 26 3.33 -11.15 -11.02
CA GLY A 26 3.69 -9.96 -10.29
C GLY A 26 2.55 -9.35 -9.49
N ILE A 27 1.45 -10.06 -9.36
CA ILE A 27 0.29 -9.58 -8.61
C ILE A 27 0.54 -9.80 -7.12
N VAL A 28 0.40 -8.73 -6.36
CA VAL A 28 0.73 -8.72 -4.94
C VAL A 28 -0.48 -9.08 -4.09
N THR A 29 -0.24 -9.91 -3.08
CA THR A 29 -1.22 -10.20 -2.04
C THR A 29 -0.60 -9.84 -0.71
N VAL A 30 -1.31 -9.03 0.07
CA VAL A 30 -0.85 -8.63 1.40
C VAL A 30 -1.74 -9.31 2.44
N ASP A 31 -1.13 -9.92 3.43
CA ASP A 31 -1.85 -10.62 4.48
C ASP A 31 -2.03 -9.68 5.66
N VAL A 32 -3.27 -9.40 6.00
CA VAL A 32 -3.58 -8.48 7.08
C VAL A 32 -4.26 -9.24 8.20
N THR A 33 -3.63 -9.22 9.36
CA THR A 33 -4.19 -9.88 10.53
C THR A 33 -5.03 -8.87 11.31
N HIS A 34 -6.27 -9.21 11.52
CA HIS A 34 -7.18 -8.33 12.23
C HIS A 34 -7.08 -8.59 13.73
N ARG A 35 -6.66 -7.57 14.44
CA ARG A 35 -6.51 -7.66 15.89
C ARG A 35 -7.41 -6.64 16.54
N GLY A 36 -7.25 -6.45 17.81
CA GLY A 36 -8.09 -5.50 18.54
C GLY A 36 -9.49 -6.03 18.74
N ILE A 37 -10.47 -5.30 18.25
CA ILE A 37 -11.86 -5.73 18.46
C ILE A 37 -12.10 -7.10 17.86
N ALA A 38 -11.58 -7.31 16.67
CA ALA A 38 -11.76 -8.60 16.02
C ALA A 38 -11.07 -9.69 16.81
N ALA A 39 -9.93 -9.39 17.38
CA ALA A 39 -9.21 -10.36 18.16
C ALA A 39 -10.01 -10.80 19.39
N LYS A 40 -10.68 -9.83 19.99
CA LYS A 40 -11.49 -10.15 21.17
C LYS A 40 -12.60 -11.12 20.84
N VAL A 41 -13.28 -10.86 19.74
CA VAL A 41 -14.36 -11.74 19.32
C VAL A 41 -13.83 -13.09 18.90
N ALA A 42 -12.74 -13.08 18.15
CA ALA A 42 -12.15 -14.31 17.66
C ALA A 42 -11.64 -15.17 18.80
N GLN A 43 -11.14 -14.53 19.84
CA GLN A 43 -10.66 -15.25 21.00
C GLN A 43 -11.75 -16.06 21.64
N VAL A 44 -12.93 -15.47 21.72
CA VAL A 44 -14.06 -16.17 22.32
C VAL A 44 -14.51 -17.33 21.44
N ALA A 45 -14.55 -17.08 20.14
CA ALA A 45 -15.10 -18.09 19.23
C ALA A 45 -14.06 -19.06 18.71
N PHE A 46 -12.92 -18.56 18.31
CA PHE A 46 -11.93 -19.39 17.60
C PHE A 46 -10.55 -19.34 18.19
N ASN A 47 -10.36 -18.47 19.14
CA ASN A 47 -9.09 -18.36 19.83
C ASN A 47 -7.92 -17.94 18.93
N ARG A 48 -8.20 -17.21 17.87
CA ARG A 48 -7.14 -16.67 17.03
C ARG A 48 -7.68 -15.56 16.14
N PRO A 49 -6.83 -14.64 15.75
CA PRO A 49 -7.27 -13.53 14.93
C PRO A 49 -7.56 -13.96 13.49
N LYS A 50 -8.42 -13.18 12.87
CA LYS A 50 -8.78 -13.40 11.50
C LYS A 50 -7.72 -12.79 10.59
N VAL A 51 -7.41 -13.47 9.50
CA VAL A 51 -6.45 -12.96 8.51
C VAL A 51 -7.18 -12.73 7.20
N SER A 52 -6.96 -11.57 6.61
CA SER A 52 -7.50 -11.23 5.30
C SER A 52 -6.37 -11.18 4.29
N HIS A 53 -6.67 -11.64 3.08
CA HIS A 53 -5.71 -11.60 1.99
C HIS A 53 -6.15 -10.52 1.02
N ILE A 54 -5.37 -9.44 0.95
CA ILE A 54 -5.71 -8.30 0.12
C ILE A 54 -4.99 -8.43 -1.21
N HIS A 55 -5.73 -8.67 -2.26
CA HIS A 55 -5.15 -8.82 -3.60
C HIS A 55 -5.15 -7.48 -4.30
N MET A 56 -4.02 -7.11 -4.85
CA MET A 56 -3.88 -5.85 -5.56
C MET A 56 -3.94 -6.11 -7.06
N ASP A 57 -4.45 -5.10 -7.79
CA ASP A 57 -4.43 -5.22 -9.25
C ASP A 57 -3.02 -4.93 -9.75
N ALA A 58 -2.86 -4.92 -11.07
CA ALA A 58 -1.53 -4.72 -11.66
C ALA A 58 -0.95 -3.37 -11.29
N PHE A 59 -1.78 -2.34 -11.29
CA PHE A 59 -1.33 -1.00 -10.96
C PHE A 59 -0.85 -0.93 -9.51
N GLY A 60 -1.67 -1.40 -8.58
CA GLY A 60 -1.31 -1.37 -7.18
C GLY A 60 -0.13 -2.27 -6.87
N SER A 61 -0.05 -3.42 -7.53
CA SER A 61 1.06 -4.33 -7.32
C SER A 61 2.39 -3.71 -7.71
N PHE A 62 2.40 -3.01 -8.85
CA PHE A 62 3.61 -2.33 -9.28
C PHE A 62 4.05 -1.30 -8.25
N ILE A 63 3.10 -0.49 -7.79
CA ILE A 63 3.42 0.55 -6.81
C ILE A 63 3.90 -0.07 -5.51
N TRP A 64 3.21 -1.11 -5.04
CA TRP A 64 3.57 -1.74 -3.79
C TRP A 64 5.03 -2.22 -3.81
N LYS A 65 5.43 -2.81 -4.92
CA LYS A 65 6.79 -3.33 -5.02
C LYS A 65 7.84 -2.22 -5.06
N GLU A 66 7.44 -1.02 -5.47
CA GLU A 66 8.36 0.11 -5.51
C GLU A 66 8.51 0.79 -4.16
N ILE A 67 7.65 0.50 -3.20
CA ILE A 67 7.75 1.11 -1.88
C ILE A 67 8.90 0.46 -1.14
N ASN A 68 9.99 1.19 -1.01
CA ASN A 68 11.20 0.64 -0.39
C ASN A 68 11.79 1.51 0.72
N GLY A 69 11.06 2.57 1.11
CA GLY A 69 11.55 3.44 2.17
C GLY A 69 12.58 4.44 1.72
N GLU A 70 12.85 4.52 0.42
CA GLU A 70 13.86 5.43 -0.11
C GLU A 70 13.34 6.33 -1.22
N GLN A 71 12.28 5.93 -1.89
CA GLN A 71 11.70 6.71 -2.96
C GLN A 71 10.49 7.47 -2.45
N ASN A 72 10.34 8.72 -2.88
CA ASN A 72 9.15 9.46 -2.52
C ASN A 72 8.04 9.13 -3.52
N ILE A 73 6.85 9.65 -3.26
CA ILE A 73 5.70 9.34 -4.09
C ILE A 73 5.90 9.85 -5.51
N TYR A 74 6.55 11.00 -5.66
CA TYR A 74 6.83 11.55 -6.99
C TYR A 74 7.70 10.57 -7.79
N GLU A 75 8.76 10.08 -7.17
CA GLU A 75 9.67 9.17 -7.86
C GLU A 75 8.99 7.88 -8.26
N ILE A 76 8.16 7.36 -7.36
CA ILE A 76 7.40 6.15 -7.69
C ILE A 76 6.45 6.45 -8.85
N GLY A 77 5.84 7.63 -8.83
CA GLY A 77 4.93 8.01 -9.90
C GLY A 77 5.59 8.07 -11.25
N GLN A 78 6.84 8.53 -11.30
CA GLN A 78 7.54 8.57 -12.57
C GLN A 78 7.78 7.18 -13.12
N LYS A 79 8.04 6.22 -12.25
CA LYS A 79 8.21 4.84 -12.69
C LYS A 79 6.90 4.23 -13.16
N VAL A 80 5.80 4.58 -12.49
CA VAL A 80 4.49 4.13 -12.89
C VAL A 80 4.17 4.66 -14.29
N LYS A 81 4.46 5.93 -14.51
CA LYS A 81 4.21 6.55 -15.80
C LYS A 81 5.00 5.88 -16.90
N GLU A 82 6.25 5.55 -16.61
CA GLU A 82 7.09 4.86 -17.58
C GLU A 82 6.56 3.49 -17.91
N HIS A 83 6.08 2.78 -16.91
CA HIS A 83 5.66 1.41 -17.08
C HIS A 83 4.31 1.29 -17.76
N PHE A 84 3.35 2.11 -17.34
CA PHE A 84 1.97 1.99 -17.80
C PHE A 84 1.61 2.98 -18.89
N GLY A 85 2.37 4.06 -19.04
CA GLY A 85 2.06 5.06 -20.05
C GLY A 85 0.71 5.69 -19.82
N LYS A 86 -0.07 5.78 -20.87
CA LYS A 86 -1.37 6.43 -20.79
C LYS A 86 -2.35 5.73 -19.87
N GLU A 87 -2.14 4.47 -19.66
CA GLU A 87 -3.04 3.71 -18.79
C GLU A 87 -2.93 4.15 -17.34
N ALA A 88 -1.86 4.87 -17.01
CA ALA A 88 -1.71 5.37 -15.65
C ALA A 88 -2.49 6.64 -15.39
N GLU A 89 -2.99 7.29 -16.43
CA GLU A 89 -3.67 8.56 -16.25
C GLU A 89 -5.07 8.40 -15.71
N PRO A 90 -5.56 9.30 -14.89
CA PRO A 90 -4.86 10.48 -14.36
C PRO A 90 -3.91 10.10 -13.22
N LEU A 91 -2.64 10.23 -13.49
CA LEU A 91 -1.61 9.65 -12.65
C LEU A 91 -1.64 10.12 -11.20
N TYR A 92 -1.59 11.43 -10.99
CA TYR A 92 -1.44 11.89 -9.61
C TYR A 92 -2.68 11.69 -8.78
N GLU A 93 -3.86 11.74 -9.40
CA GLU A 93 -5.08 11.44 -8.68
C GLU A 93 -5.10 9.99 -8.25
N ARG A 94 -4.69 9.10 -9.11
CA ARG A 94 -4.68 7.68 -8.78
C ARG A 94 -3.63 7.36 -7.74
N LEU A 95 -2.47 8.00 -7.84
CA LEU A 95 -1.41 7.79 -6.85
C LEU A 95 -1.83 8.27 -5.48
N THR A 96 -2.35 9.49 -5.40
CA THR A 96 -2.70 10.04 -4.10
C THR A 96 -3.83 9.26 -3.45
N THR A 97 -4.79 8.82 -4.26
CA THR A 97 -5.87 8.01 -3.73
C THR A 97 -5.34 6.67 -3.20
N PHE A 98 -4.48 6.05 -3.98
CA PHE A 98 -3.94 4.75 -3.60
C PHE A 98 -3.13 4.84 -2.30
N PHE A 99 -2.21 5.79 -2.25
CA PHE A 99 -1.39 5.93 -1.06
C PHE A 99 -2.19 6.36 0.16
N ARG A 100 -3.23 7.19 -0.05
CA ARG A 100 -4.07 7.57 1.06
C ARG A 100 -4.79 6.36 1.64
N ILE A 101 -5.30 5.50 0.79
CA ILE A 101 -5.98 4.30 1.25
C ILE A 101 -5.02 3.39 2.01
N LEU A 102 -3.81 3.22 1.48
CA LEU A 102 -2.83 2.39 2.17
C LEU A 102 -2.49 2.95 3.55
N ALA A 103 -2.32 4.27 3.62
CA ALA A 103 -1.94 4.89 4.89
C ALA A 103 -3.08 4.84 5.90
N GLU A 104 -4.31 5.07 5.44
CA GLU A 104 -5.46 5.04 6.33
C GLU A 104 -5.68 3.66 6.92
N ASN A 105 -5.32 2.63 6.19
CA ASN A 105 -5.46 1.27 6.67
C ASN A 105 -4.20 0.76 7.36
N LYS A 106 -3.22 1.62 7.49
CA LYS A 106 -1.96 1.32 8.17
C LYS A 106 -1.14 0.23 7.49
N TYR A 107 -1.34 0.11 6.19
CA TYR A 107 -0.51 -0.79 5.40
C TYR A 107 0.86 -0.17 5.13
N ILE A 108 0.92 1.14 5.17
CA ILE A 108 2.19 1.86 5.05
C ILE A 108 2.23 3.00 6.05
N THR A 109 3.44 3.52 6.27
CA THR A 109 3.63 4.76 7.00
C THR A 109 4.53 5.64 6.14
N TYR A 110 4.82 6.82 6.61
CA TYR A 110 5.70 7.72 5.89
C TYR A 110 6.93 8.02 6.73
N LYS A 111 8.06 8.01 6.05
CA LYS A 111 9.32 8.31 6.71
C LYS A 111 9.36 9.78 7.06
N LYS A 112 9.96 10.08 8.18
CA LYS A 112 10.06 11.47 8.62
C LYS A 112 11.35 12.12 8.20
#